data_82ea4a26f0dde84a4f7f79963be3fd0e
#
_entry.id   82ea4a26f0dde84a4f7f79963be3fd0e
#
_cell.length_a   1.000
_cell.length_b   1.000
_cell.length_c   1.000
_cell.angle_alpha   90.00
_cell.angle_beta   90.00
_cell.angle_gamma   90.00
#
_symmetry.space_group_name_H-M   'P 1'
#
loop_
_entity.id
_entity.type
_entity.pdbx_description
1 polymer ?
#
loop_
_entity_poly.entity_id
_entity_poly.type
_entity_poly.pdbx_seq_one_letter_code
_entity_poly.pdbx_strand_id
1 'polypeptide(L)'
;MAENLSPLGTASLRGVTVRESDGAVNYAAVKADGFSIVYFRATAGASYADCRLDPSLTAARKAGLTVGFLHYLTARTPAEARAQAAFFLKTVQNRPATLRAAMSFDRFRGLTIAQANAIAEAFLTAVETATGSAPMLLTDAQSANLLWYEALAQRFPLWVADNSAEAPQVNAGKWSGWTGWQYADYATVSNTVELPLSLFTENVYRAAQGGSAEKLVCVTVAYGDTLSGIARLFNTTVSSIVRLNRIANPNRIY
;
A
#
# COMPACT_ATOMS: atom_id res chain seq x y z
N MET A 1 -20.78 -2.37 -23.03
CA MET A 1 -19.37 -2.17 -22.65
C MET A 1 -19.24 -2.67 -21.21
N ALA A 2 -18.19 -3.42 -20.88
CA ALA A 2 -17.96 -3.79 -19.47
C ALA A 2 -17.70 -2.51 -18.66
N GLU A 3 -18.25 -2.45 -17.45
CA GLU A 3 -18.03 -1.34 -16.54
C GLU A 3 -16.59 -1.40 -16.02
N ASN A 4 -15.91 -0.27 -15.97
CA ASN A 4 -14.57 -0.18 -15.40
C ASN A 4 -14.60 -0.32 -13.88
N LEU A 5 -13.58 -0.98 -13.33
CA LEU A 5 -13.44 -1.19 -11.91
C LEU A 5 -13.26 0.14 -11.17
N SER A 6 -14.12 0.40 -10.21
CA SER A 6 -14.06 1.59 -9.37
C SER A 6 -12.97 1.45 -8.27
N PRO A 7 -12.49 2.58 -7.71
CA PRO A 7 -11.63 2.54 -6.53
C PRO A 7 -12.35 1.94 -5.33
N LEU A 8 -11.62 1.26 -4.47
CA LEU A 8 -12.15 0.76 -3.20
C LEU A 8 -12.17 1.90 -2.16
N GLY A 9 -13.18 2.74 -2.23
CA GLY A 9 -13.32 3.98 -1.46
C GLY A 9 -12.81 5.22 -2.22
N THR A 10 -12.57 6.33 -1.49
CA THR A 10 -12.09 7.58 -2.10
C THR A 10 -10.61 7.47 -2.43
N ALA A 11 -10.27 7.71 -3.69
CA ALA A 11 -8.88 7.76 -4.15
C ALA A 11 -8.36 9.20 -4.09
N SER A 12 -7.55 9.51 -3.08
CA SER A 12 -7.05 10.87 -2.82
C SER A 12 -5.57 10.93 -2.41
N LEU A 13 -4.94 9.80 -2.13
CA LEU A 13 -3.58 9.74 -1.61
C LEU A 13 -2.59 9.58 -2.76
N ARG A 14 -1.83 10.63 -3.06
CA ARG A 14 -0.80 10.60 -4.11
C ARG A 14 0.47 9.96 -3.58
N GLY A 15 1.03 9.02 -4.34
CA GLY A 15 2.25 8.32 -3.97
C GLY A 15 3.24 8.16 -5.12
N VAL A 16 4.48 7.90 -4.75
CA VAL A 16 5.58 7.56 -5.66
C VAL A 16 6.17 6.21 -5.30
N THR A 17 6.75 5.52 -6.28
CA THR A 17 7.58 4.34 -6.05
C THR A 17 9.04 4.72 -6.27
N VAL A 18 9.92 4.31 -5.33
CA VAL A 18 11.36 4.60 -5.38
C VAL A 18 12.15 3.29 -5.39
N ARG A 19 13.14 3.23 -6.27
CA ARG A 19 14.09 2.12 -6.43
C ARG A 19 15.51 2.63 -6.22
N GLU A 20 16.43 1.77 -5.90
CA GLU A 20 17.86 2.10 -5.82
C GLU A 20 18.38 2.79 -7.09
N SER A 21 17.91 2.31 -8.26
CA SER A 21 18.32 2.85 -9.57
C SER A 21 17.87 4.30 -9.82
N ASP A 22 16.89 4.81 -9.08
CA ASP A 22 16.39 6.17 -9.23
C ASP A 22 17.32 7.21 -8.59
N GLY A 23 18.38 6.75 -7.92
CA GLY A 23 19.40 7.62 -7.36
C GLY A 23 18.97 8.37 -6.10
N ALA A 24 19.50 9.58 -5.92
CA ALA A 24 19.16 10.41 -4.78
C ALA A 24 17.84 11.16 -5.02
N VAL A 25 16.84 10.92 -4.18
CA VAL A 25 15.53 11.57 -4.25
C VAL A 25 15.43 12.66 -3.18
N ASN A 26 14.98 13.84 -3.57
CA ASN A 26 14.66 14.92 -2.63
C ASN A 26 13.24 14.74 -2.08
N TYR A 27 13.08 14.02 -0.97
CA TYR A 27 11.78 13.71 -0.38
C TYR A 27 11.04 14.94 0.15
N ALA A 28 11.74 16.01 0.54
CA ALA A 28 11.10 17.26 0.93
C ALA A 28 10.40 17.92 -0.27
N ALA A 29 11.03 17.89 -1.43
CA ALA A 29 10.43 18.37 -2.67
C ALA A 29 9.27 17.45 -3.13
N VAL A 30 9.41 16.13 -3.04
CA VAL A 30 8.30 15.18 -3.29
C VAL A 30 7.09 15.52 -2.41
N LYS A 31 7.32 15.81 -1.11
CA LYS A 31 6.24 16.20 -0.21
C LYS A 31 5.60 17.56 -0.60
N ALA A 32 6.42 18.51 -0.99
CA ALA A 32 5.96 19.86 -1.43
C ALA A 32 5.11 19.77 -2.71
N ASP A 33 5.39 18.82 -3.60
CA ASP A 33 4.58 18.54 -4.81
C ASP A 33 3.24 17.84 -4.50
N GLY A 34 2.89 17.67 -3.22
CA GLY A 34 1.60 17.13 -2.78
C GLY A 34 1.54 15.60 -2.70
N PHE A 35 2.67 14.92 -2.76
CA PHE A 35 2.71 13.48 -2.50
C PHE A 35 2.68 13.21 -0.98
N SER A 36 2.00 12.14 -0.59
CA SER A 36 1.85 11.74 0.81
C SER A 36 2.42 10.35 1.11
N ILE A 37 2.60 9.54 0.07
CA ILE A 37 3.03 8.14 0.16
C ILE A 37 4.30 7.91 -0.65
N VAL A 38 5.22 7.10 -0.11
CA VAL A 38 6.37 6.53 -0.82
C VAL A 38 6.39 5.03 -0.62
N TYR A 39 6.37 4.28 -1.73
CA TYR A 39 6.71 2.86 -1.72
C TYR A 39 8.17 2.67 -2.13
N PHE A 40 8.93 1.97 -1.30
CA PHE A 40 10.29 1.56 -1.62
C PHE A 40 10.30 0.14 -2.16
N ARG A 41 10.88 -0.09 -3.33
CA ARG A 41 11.22 -1.44 -3.78
C ARG A 41 12.38 -1.97 -2.94
N ALA A 42 12.04 -2.47 -1.74
CA ALA A 42 13.02 -2.87 -0.74
C ALA A 42 13.85 -4.10 -1.18
N THR A 43 13.24 -4.99 -1.96
CA THR A 43 13.87 -6.24 -2.40
C THR A 43 13.41 -6.67 -3.78
N ALA A 44 14.24 -7.48 -4.46
CA ALA A 44 13.90 -8.19 -5.68
C ALA A 44 14.52 -9.60 -5.66
N GLY A 45 13.76 -10.61 -6.08
CA GLY A 45 14.24 -11.98 -6.04
C GLY A 45 14.63 -12.45 -4.63
N ALA A 46 15.51 -13.44 -4.56
CA ALA A 46 15.88 -14.09 -3.29
C ALA A 46 17.09 -13.44 -2.58
N SER A 47 17.77 -12.46 -3.20
CA SER A 47 19.06 -11.96 -2.69
C SER A 47 19.29 -10.46 -2.86
N TYR A 48 18.54 -9.78 -3.70
CA TYR A 48 18.70 -8.34 -3.87
C TYR A 48 17.93 -7.55 -2.81
N ALA A 49 18.64 -6.75 -2.04
CA ALA A 49 18.07 -5.74 -1.14
C ALA A 49 18.62 -4.35 -1.52
N ASP A 50 17.75 -3.35 -1.55
CA ASP A 50 18.11 -1.96 -1.85
C ASP A 50 19.09 -1.44 -0.78
N CYS A 51 20.33 -1.16 -1.16
CA CYS A 51 21.37 -0.70 -0.24
C CYS A 51 21.13 0.75 0.23
N ARG A 52 20.28 1.51 -0.45
CA ARG A 52 19.91 2.88 -0.08
C ARG A 52 18.61 2.95 0.76
N LEU A 53 18.02 1.79 1.08
CA LEU A 53 16.72 1.74 1.76
C LEU A 53 16.72 2.54 3.07
N ASP A 54 17.70 2.35 3.95
CA ASP A 54 17.72 3.01 5.27
C ASP A 54 17.90 4.53 5.19
N PRO A 55 18.88 5.09 4.45
CA PRO A 55 18.98 6.53 4.30
C PRO A 55 17.76 7.13 3.60
N SER A 56 17.22 6.48 2.59
CA SER A 56 16.01 6.91 1.87
C SER A 56 14.77 6.91 2.79
N LEU A 57 14.57 5.85 3.56
CA LEU A 57 13.50 5.72 4.53
C LEU A 57 13.55 6.82 5.60
N THR A 58 14.75 7.10 6.13
CA THR A 58 14.97 8.16 7.11
C THR A 58 14.62 9.53 6.53
N ALA A 59 15.09 9.82 5.33
CA ALA A 59 14.82 11.10 4.66
C ALA A 59 13.33 11.27 4.29
N ALA A 60 12.65 10.22 3.80
CA ALA A 60 11.23 10.26 3.49
C ALA A 60 10.37 10.51 4.74
N ARG A 61 10.67 9.82 5.84
CA ARG A 61 9.96 10.04 7.13
C ARG A 61 10.19 11.43 7.69
N LYS A 62 11.42 11.93 7.62
CA LYS A 62 11.74 13.33 8.02
C LYS A 62 10.95 14.35 7.21
N ALA A 63 10.69 14.08 5.94
CA ALA A 63 9.85 14.88 5.07
C ALA A 63 8.34 14.76 5.36
N GLY A 64 7.91 13.87 6.27
CA GLY A 64 6.50 13.66 6.61
C GLY A 64 5.76 12.80 5.58
N LEU A 65 6.48 11.94 4.84
CA LEU A 65 5.88 10.98 3.93
C LEU A 65 5.57 9.67 4.67
N THR A 66 4.43 9.08 4.35
CA THR A 66 4.07 7.73 4.81
C THR A 66 4.74 6.70 3.92
N VAL A 67 5.35 5.68 4.52
CA VAL A 67 6.20 4.75 3.80
C VAL A 67 5.62 3.34 3.76
N GLY A 68 5.82 2.67 2.63
CA GLY A 68 5.51 1.26 2.40
C GLY A 68 6.66 0.54 1.72
N PHE A 69 6.58 -0.79 1.68
CA PHE A 69 7.60 -1.63 1.07
C PHE A 69 7.01 -2.51 -0.02
N LEU A 70 7.74 -2.59 -1.13
CA LEU A 70 7.43 -3.39 -2.30
C LEU A 70 8.52 -4.44 -2.51
N HIS A 71 8.09 -5.67 -2.85
CA HIS A 71 8.96 -6.72 -3.37
C HIS A 71 8.72 -6.93 -4.86
N TYR A 72 9.80 -7.05 -5.64
CA TYR A 72 9.72 -7.48 -7.03
C TYR A 72 9.94 -8.99 -7.12
N LEU A 73 8.88 -9.74 -7.41
CA LEU A 73 8.87 -11.19 -7.44
C LEU A 73 9.48 -11.72 -8.75
N THR A 74 10.45 -12.62 -8.62
CA THR A 74 11.12 -13.29 -9.76
C THR A 74 10.99 -14.81 -9.71
N ALA A 75 10.23 -15.33 -8.75
CA ALA A 75 10.06 -16.78 -8.52
C ALA A 75 9.44 -17.49 -9.72
N ARG A 76 9.89 -18.72 -9.93
CA ARG A 76 9.39 -19.63 -10.96
C ARG A 76 8.58 -20.81 -10.38
N THR A 77 8.63 -20.95 -9.04
CA THR A 77 7.91 -21.98 -8.28
C THR A 77 7.35 -21.39 -6.99
N PRO A 78 6.28 -22.00 -6.41
CA PRO A 78 5.76 -21.60 -5.11
C PRO A 78 6.80 -21.68 -3.97
N ALA A 79 7.75 -22.62 -4.04
CA ALA A 79 8.83 -22.76 -3.05
C ALA A 79 9.77 -21.54 -3.11
N GLU A 80 10.19 -21.12 -4.30
CA GLU A 80 10.98 -19.92 -4.50
C GLU A 80 10.22 -18.65 -4.05
N ALA A 81 8.91 -18.58 -4.31
CA ALA A 81 8.08 -17.45 -3.88
C ALA A 81 8.05 -17.32 -2.35
N ARG A 82 7.92 -18.44 -1.62
CA ARG A 82 8.01 -18.44 -0.16
C ARG A 82 9.41 -18.04 0.35
N ALA A 83 10.46 -18.48 -0.32
CA ALA A 83 11.83 -18.06 0.02
C ALA A 83 12.04 -16.55 -0.20
N GLN A 84 11.52 -16.01 -1.29
CA GLN A 84 11.56 -14.56 -1.55
C GLN A 84 10.71 -13.78 -0.55
N ALA A 85 9.55 -14.28 -0.14
CA ALA A 85 8.76 -13.68 0.93
C ALA A 85 9.51 -13.64 2.27
N ALA A 86 10.19 -14.74 2.64
CA ALA A 86 11.01 -14.77 3.85
C ALA A 86 12.18 -13.77 3.79
N PHE A 87 12.83 -13.65 2.64
CA PHE A 87 13.89 -12.66 2.42
C PHE A 87 13.36 -11.22 2.52
N PHE A 88 12.22 -10.92 1.88
CA PHE A 88 11.55 -9.62 1.98
C PHE A 88 11.22 -9.28 3.44
N LEU A 89 10.54 -10.19 4.14
CA LEU A 89 10.15 -10.00 5.54
C LEU A 89 11.36 -9.75 6.45
N LYS A 90 12.44 -10.54 6.31
CA LYS A 90 13.70 -10.34 7.03
C LYS A 90 14.30 -8.94 6.76
N THR A 91 14.22 -8.47 5.52
CA THR A 91 14.76 -7.16 5.14
C THR A 91 13.96 -6.03 5.79
N VAL A 92 12.61 -6.14 5.87
CA VAL A 92 11.77 -5.05 6.37
C VAL A 92 11.37 -5.16 7.84
N GLN A 93 11.68 -6.25 8.54
CA GLN A 93 11.19 -6.57 9.90
C GLN A 93 11.43 -5.46 10.96
N ASN A 94 12.56 -4.74 10.86
CA ASN A 94 12.94 -3.67 11.79
C ASN A 94 12.61 -2.27 11.25
N ARG A 95 11.80 -2.19 10.21
CA ARG A 95 11.42 -0.95 9.54
C ARG A 95 9.88 -0.79 9.58
N PRO A 96 9.33 -0.24 10.66
CA PRO A 96 7.88 -0.15 10.81
C PRO A 96 7.26 0.63 9.64
N ALA A 97 6.16 0.12 9.11
CA ALA A 97 5.37 0.76 8.07
C ALA A 97 3.87 0.61 8.41
N THR A 98 3.09 1.65 8.14
CA THR A 98 1.64 1.65 8.32
C THR A 98 0.90 1.24 7.06
N LEU A 99 1.57 1.26 5.92
CA LEU A 99 1.02 0.82 4.64
C LEU A 99 1.10 -0.70 4.50
N ARG A 100 0.18 -1.28 3.74
CA ARG A 100 0.25 -2.68 3.32
C ARG A 100 1.56 -2.91 2.58
N ALA A 101 2.20 -4.06 2.81
CA ALA A 101 3.25 -4.51 1.91
C ALA A 101 2.69 -4.69 0.50
N ALA A 102 3.54 -4.62 -0.51
CA ALA A 102 3.14 -4.86 -1.88
C ALA A 102 4.10 -5.84 -2.56
N MET A 103 3.58 -6.55 -3.55
CA MET A 103 4.36 -7.42 -4.43
C MET A 103 4.05 -7.03 -5.88
N SER A 104 5.08 -6.85 -6.68
CA SER A 104 4.96 -6.72 -8.13
C SER A 104 5.45 -8.01 -8.78
N PHE A 105 4.66 -8.53 -9.74
CA PHE A 105 4.98 -9.74 -10.48
C PHE A 105 4.57 -9.57 -11.95
N ASP A 106 5.54 -9.55 -12.85
CA ASP A 106 5.37 -9.38 -14.30
C ASP A 106 6.14 -10.42 -15.12
N ARG A 107 6.87 -11.34 -14.47
CA ARG A 107 7.72 -12.34 -15.13
C ARG A 107 6.98 -13.64 -15.43
N PHE A 108 5.91 -13.57 -16.20
CA PHE A 108 5.06 -14.73 -16.53
C PHE A 108 5.55 -15.57 -17.68
N ARG A 109 6.49 -15.11 -18.51
CA ARG A 109 6.93 -15.82 -19.69
C ARG A 109 7.34 -17.26 -19.35
N GLY A 110 6.70 -18.23 -20.01
CA GLY A 110 6.93 -19.67 -19.82
C GLY A 110 6.25 -20.24 -18.57
N LEU A 111 5.36 -19.50 -17.90
CA LEU A 111 4.46 -20.01 -16.88
C LEU A 111 3.05 -20.18 -17.44
N THR A 112 2.35 -21.20 -16.99
CA THR A 112 0.89 -21.29 -17.18
C THR A 112 0.19 -20.32 -16.21
N ILE A 113 -1.08 -19.99 -16.49
CA ILE A 113 -1.93 -19.19 -15.59
C ILE A 113 -1.98 -19.82 -14.18
N ALA A 114 -2.15 -21.13 -14.10
CA ALA A 114 -2.18 -21.83 -12.82
C ALA A 114 -0.86 -21.71 -12.04
N GLN A 115 0.28 -21.82 -12.73
CA GLN A 115 1.59 -21.66 -12.10
C GLN A 115 1.80 -20.21 -11.60
N ALA A 116 1.45 -19.20 -12.40
CA ALA A 116 1.56 -17.80 -12.00
C ALA A 116 0.71 -17.50 -10.76
N ASN A 117 -0.53 -17.99 -10.71
CA ASN A 117 -1.40 -17.84 -9.54
C ASN A 117 -0.84 -18.54 -8.30
N ALA A 118 -0.39 -19.80 -8.42
CA ALA A 118 0.18 -20.54 -7.29
C ALA A 118 1.46 -19.86 -6.74
N ILE A 119 2.28 -19.27 -7.61
CA ILE A 119 3.49 -18.53 -7.23
C ILE A 119 3.11 -17.24 -6.49
N ALA A 120 2.21 -16.44 -7.05
CA ALA A 120 1.75 -15.21 -6.42
C ALA A 120 1.08 -15.46 -5.07
N GLU A 121 0.18 -16.44 -5.00
CA GLU A 121 -0.50 -16.82 -3.76
C GLU A 121 0.49 -17.27 -2.68
N ALA A 122 1.52 -18.03 -3.03
CA ALA A 122 2.53 -18.50 -2.09
C ALA A 122 3.30 -17.33 -1.44
N PHE A 123 3.66 -16.29 -2.20
CA PHE A 123 4.30 -15.08 -1.68
C PHE A 123 3.33 -14.27 -0.82
N LEU A 124 2.16 -13.94 -1.38
CA LEU A 124 1.17 -13.06 -0.74
C LEU A 124 0.68 -13.65 0.58
N THR A 125 0.38 -14.95 0.60
CA THR A 125 -0.04 -15.66 1.83
C THR A 125 1.06 -15.68 2.90
N ALA A 126 2.32 -15.91 2.51
CA ALA A 126 3.43 -15.89 3.46
C ALA A 126 3.59 -14.50 4.11
N VAL A 127 3.48 -13.44 3.32
CA VAL A 127 3.56 -12.06 3.83
C VAL A 127 2.34 -11.72 4.69
N GLU A 128 1.13 -12.09 4.28
CA GLU A 128 -0.09 -11.88 5.07
C GLU A 128 -0.01 -12.58 6.42
N THR A 129 0.40 -13.85 6.45
CA THR A 129 0.55 -14.63 7.68
C THR A 129 1.54 -13.98 8.66
N ALA A 130 2.68 -13.49 8.14
CA ALA A 130 3.71 -12.88 8.97
C ALA A 130 3.36 -11.46 9.45
N THR A 131 2.57 -10.72 8.68
CA THR A 131 2.25 -9.31 8.98
C THR A 131 0.86 -9.09 9.54
N GLY A 132 -0.01 -10.10 9.48
CA GLY A 132 -1.44 -9.99 9.84
C GLY A 132 -2.26 -9.08 8.92
N SER A 133 -1.73 -8.73 7.74
CA SER A 133 -2.38 -7.82 6.81
C SER A 133 -2.15 -8.28 5.38
N ALA A 134 -3.22 -8.43 4.59
CA ALA A 134 -3.14 -8.81 3.20
C ALA A 134 -2.29 -7.80 2.41
N PRO A 135 -1.18 -8.24 1.78
CA PRO A 135 -0.38 -7.36 0.93
C PRO A 135 -1.11 -7.05 -0.38
N MET A 136 -0.74 -5.95 -1.03
CA MET A 136 -1.25 -5.59 -2.35
C MET A 136 -0.52 -6.35 -3.45
N LEU A 137 -1.26 -6.72 -4.49
CA LEU A 137 -0.72 -7.20 -5.76
C LEU A 137 -0.64 -6.04 -6.75
N LEU A 138 0.60 -5.63 -7.09
CA LEU A 138 0.85 -4.70 -8.20
C LEU A 138 0.98 -5.49 -9.50
N THR A 139 0.09 -5.22 -10.44
CA THR A 139 0.03 -5.87 -11.75
C THR A 139 -0.53 -4.90 -12.79
N ASP A 140 -0.25 -5.13 -14.07
CA ASP A 140 -0.83 -4.35 -15.16
C ASP A 140 -2.32 -4.66 -15.36
N ALA A 141 -3.04 -3.75 -16.06
CA ALA A 141 -4.48 -3.87 -16.28
C ALA A 141 -4.85 -5.12 -17.09
N GLN A 142 -4.03 -5.52 -18.07
CA GLN A 142 -4.28 -6.72 -18.86
C GLN A 142 -4.19 -7.98 -18.01
N SER A 143 -3.15 -8.08 -17.18
CA SER A 143 -2.99 -9.20 -16.23
C SER A 143 -4.07 -9.20 -15.17
N ALA A 144 -4.50 -8.03 -14.67
CA ALA A 144 -5.62 -7.91 -13.75
C ALA A 144 -6.92 -8.51 -14.33
N ASN A 145 -7.16 -8.29 -15.62
CA ASN A 145 -8.34 -8.82 -16.32
C ASN A 145 -8.24 -10.32 -16.60
N LEU A 146 -7.07 -10.82 -17.04
CA LEU A 146 -6.97 -12.12 -17.71
C LEU A 146 -6.21 -13.19 -16.91
N LEU A 147 -5.22 -12.81 -16.09
CA LEU A 147 -4.28 -13.74 -15.50
C LEU A 147 -4.72 -14.28 -14.14
N TRP A 148 -5.19 -13.40 -13.26
CA TRP A 148 -5.41 -13.75 -11.86
C TRP A 148 -6.74 -14.46 -11.65
N TYR A 149 -6.73 -15.51 -10.83
CA TYR A 149 -7.95 -16.22 -10.43
C TYR A 149 -8.77 -15.36 -9.46
N GLU A 150 -10.08 -15.54 -9.50
CA GLU A 150 -11.01 -14.81 -8.65
C GLU A 150 -10.69 -14.99 -7.15
N ALA A 151 -10.36 -16.20 -6.72
CA ALA A 151 -10.00 -16.48 -5.33
C ALA A 151 -8.81 -15.63 -4.84
N LEU A 152 -7.82 -15.39 -5.71
CA LEU A 152 -6.69 -14.50 -5.40
C LEU A 152 -7.14 -13.03 -5.40
N ALA A 153 -7.92 -12.64 -6.40
CA ALA A 153 -8.40 -11.27 -6.57
C ALA A 153 -9.32 -10.82 -5.42
N GLN A 154 -10.16 -11.70 -4.89
CA GLN A 154 -11.04 -11.42 -3.76
C GLN A 154 -10.29 -11.30 -2.43
N ARG A 155 -9.12 -11.92 -2.31
CA ARG A 155 -8.35 -11.95 -1.07
C ARG A 155 -7.34 -10.82 -0.95
N PHE A 156 -6.66 -10.46 -2.04
CA PHE A 156 -5.55 -9.53 -2.02
C PHE A 156 -5.90 -8.22 -2.74
N PRO A 157 -5.70 -7.06 -2.10
CA PRO A 157 -6.02 -5.77 -2.71
C PRO A 157 -5.22 -5.52 -3.99
N LEU A 158 -5.88 -4.95 -5.00
CA LEU A 158 -5.29 -4.63 -6.29
C LEU A 158 -4.58 -3.27 -6.25
N TRP A 159 -3.33 -3.25 -6.71
CA TRP A 159 -2.62 -2.06 -7.17
C TRP A 159 -2.37 -2.23 -8.67
N VAL A 160 -3.16 -1.55 -9.48
CA VAL A 160 -3.09 -1.70 -10.94
C VAL A 160 -2.14 -0.69 -11.57
N ALA A 161 -1.28 -1.15 -12.48
CA ALA A 161 -0.47 -0.30 -13.34
C ALA A 161 -1.18 -0.15 -14.68
N ASP A 162 -1.55 1.08 -15.01
CA ASP A 162 -2.19 1.44 -16.26
C ASP A 162 -2.01 2.94 -16.53
N ASN A 163 -1.34 3.27 -17.60
CA ASN A 163 -1.07 4.65 -18.01
C ASN A 163 -2.25 5.29 -18.76
N SER A 164 -3.46 4.72 -18.68
CA SER A 164 -4.67 5.30 -19.24
C SER A 164 -5.01 6.63 -18.58
N ALA A 165 -5.49 7.61 -19.36
CA ALA A 165 -5.56 9.00 -18.95
C ALA A 165 -6.57 9.30 -17.83
N GLU A 166 -7.65 8.51 -17.70
CA GLU A 166 -8.78 8.85 -16.83
C GLU A 166 -9.03 7.84 -15.71
N ALA A 167 -8.88 6.54 -15.98
CA ALA A 167 -9.10 5.47 -15.02
C ALA A 167 -8.45 4.17 -15.50
N PRO A 168 -8.04 3.26 -14.60
CA PRO A 168 -7.47 1.99 -15.00
C PRO A 168 -8.50 1.13 -15.75
N GLN A 169 -8.08 0.54 -16.86
CA GLN A 169 -8.92 -0.26 -17.76
C GLN A 169 -9.04 -1.72 -17.23
N VAL A 170 -9.60 -1.86 -16.05
CA VAL A 170 -9.88 -3.16 -15.41
C VAL A 170 -11.38 -3.37 -15.37
N ASN A 171 -11.84 -4.53 -15.83
CA ASN A 171 -13.25 -4.90 -15.82
C ASN A 171 -13.75 -5.15 -14.39
N ALA A 172 -14.94 -4.64 -14.07
CA ALA A 172 -15.62 -4.97 -12.84
C ALA A 172 -15.98 -6.48 -12.79
N GLY A 173 -16.06 -7.02 -11.59
CA GLY A 173 -16.54 -8.40 -11.32
C GLY A 173 -15.55 -9.30 -10.61
N LYS A 174 -14.31 -9.41 -11.09
CA LYS A 174 -13.29 -10.26 -10.44
C LYS A 174 -12.72 -9.62 -9.17
N TRP A 175 -12.42 -8.34 -9.23
CA TRP A 175 -11.91 -7.53 -8.12
C TRP A 175 -13.06 -6.75 -7.49
N SER A 176 -13.03 -6.56 -6.18
CA SER A 176 -14.03 -5.72 -5.47
C SER A 176 -13.81 -4.22 -5.69
N GLY A 177 -12.63 -3.83 -6.13
CA GLY A 177 -12.19 -2.47 -6.39
C GLY A 177 -10.66 -2.40 -6.39
N TRP A 178 -10.10 -1.31 -6.87
CA TRP A 178 -8.66 -1.10 -6.77
C TRP A 178 -8.30 -0.26 -5.53
N THR A 179 -7.16 -0.58 -4.93
CA THR A 179 -6.60 0.13 -3.77
C THR A 179 -5.54 1.13 -4.20
N GLY A 180 -4.79 0.80 -5.25
CA GLY A 180 -3.81 1.67 -5.88
C GLY A 180 -3.93 1.65 -7.40
N TRP A 181 -3.65 2.79 -8.02
CA TRP A 181 -3.53 2.94 -9.46
C TRP A 181 -2.22 3.65 -9.78
N GLN A 182 -1.26 2.93 -10.40
CA GLN A 182 -0.07 3.52 -10.98
C GLN A 182 -0.43 4.06 -12.36
N TYR A 183 -0.57 5.37 -12.47
CA TYR A 183 -1.02 6.05 -13.68
C TYR A 183 0.13 6.61 -14.54
N ALA A 184 1.37 6.50 -14.06
CA ALA A 184 2.57 6.83 -14.81
C ALA A 184 3.74 5.95 -14.35
N ASP A 185 4.49 5.41 -15.30
CA ASP A 185 5.70 4.61 -15.04
C ASP A 185 6.93 5.48 -14.82
N TYR A 186 6.97 6.63 -15.50
CA TYR A 186 8.03 7.62 -15.42
C TYR A 186 7.41 9.00 -15.57
N ALA A 187 7.43 9.77 -14.52
CA ALA A 187 7.01 11.16 -14.55
C ALA A 187 7.96 12.00 -13.70
N THR A 188 8.32 13.16 -14.21
CA THR A 188 9.22 14.08 -13.51
C THR A 188 8.56 14.60 -12.24
N VAL A 189 9.21 14.36 -11.11
CA VAL A 189 8.81 14.86 -9.80
C VAL A 189 9.84 15.89 -9.36
N SER A 190 9.36 17.06 -8.91
CA SER A 190 10.19 18.15 -8.40
C SER A 190 11.29 18.59 -9.39
N ASN A 191 11.05 18.45 -10.68
CA ASN A 191 11.98 18.78 -11.77
C ASN A 191 13.37 18.09 -11.68
N THR A 192 13.50 16.99 -10.93
CA THR A 192 14.80 16.39 -10.63
C THR A 192 14.90 14.89 -10.85
N VAL A 193 13.79 14.16 -10.74
CA VAL A 193 13.79 12.70 -10.82
C VAL A 193 12.51 12.19 -11.49
N GLU A 194 12.66 11.14 -12.30
CA GLU A 194 11.51 10.44 -12.89
C GLU A 194 11.14 9.25 -12.01
N LEU A 195 9.89 9.22 -11.54
CA LEU A 195 9.38 8.19 -10.65
C LEU A 195 8.03 7.66 -11.16
N PRO A 196 7.68 6.39 -10.85
CA PRO A 196 6.32 5.91 -11.01
C PRO A 196 5.39 6.64 -10.07
N LEU A 197 4.27 7.15 -10.61
CA LEU A 197 3.24 7.88 -9.86
C LEU A 197 2.01 7.02 -9.65
N SER A 198 1.46 7.09 -8.45
CA SER A 198 0.27 6.35 -8.09
C SER A 198 -0.74 7.19 -7.31
N LEU A 199 -2.00 6.80 -7.43
CA LEU A 199 -3.11 7.29 -6.63
C LEU A 199 -3.62 6.13 -5.77
N PHE A 200 -3.82 6.35 -4.48
CA PHE A 200 -4.27 5.33 -3.54
C PHE A 200 -5.56 5.72 -2.84
N THR A 201 -6.32 4.70 -2.46
CA THR A 201 -7.43 4.83 -1.50
C THR A 201 -6.91 4.60 -0.07
N GLU A 202 -7.73 4.94 0.94
CA GLU A 202 -7.44 4.69 2.35
C GLU A 202 -7.21 3.18 2.66
N ASN A 203 -7.68 2.28 1.80
CA ASN A 203 -7.44 0.84 1.93
C ASN A 203 -5.95 0.44 1.77
N VAL A 204 -5.10 1.37 1.35
CA VAL A 204 -3.64 1.20 1.32
C VAL A 204 -3.03 1.02 2.72
N TYR A 205 -3.69 1.50 3.76
CA TYR A 205 -3.24 1.32 5.13
C TYR A 205 -3.48 -0.12 5.62
N ARG A 206 -2.57 -0.61 6.44
CA ARG A 206 -2.74 -1.90 7.13
C ARG A 206 -3.91 -1.76 8.09
N ALA A 207 -4.80 -2.75 8.13
CA ALA A 207 -5.75 -2.84 9.22
C ALA A 207 -4.96 -2.92 10.55
N ALA A 208 -5.36 -2.12 11.54
CA ALA A 208 -4.75 -2.20 12.86
C ALA A 208 -4.92 -3.63 13.40
N GLN A 209 -3.83 -4.28 13.79
CA GLN A 209 -3.90 -5.62 14.37
C GLN A 209 -4.76 -5.54 15.65
N GLY A 210 -5.90 -6.23 15.65
CA GLY A 210 -6.77 -6.37 16.84
C GLY A 210 -7.86 -5.32 17.00
N GLY A 211 -8.10 -4.45 16.02
CA GLY A 211 -9.27 -3.57 15.98
C GLY A 211 -9.92 -3.63 14.61
N SER A 212 -11.24 -3.73 14.56
CA SER A 212 -11.99 -3.32 13.36
C SER A 212 -11.41 -1.99 12.88
N ALA A 213 -11.27 -1.79 11.56
CA ALA A 213 -10.81 -0.51 11.00
C ALA A 213 -11.60 0.61 11.72
N GLU A 214 -10.95 1.29 12.67
CA GLU A 214 -11.58 2.42 13.35
C GLU A 214 -11.77 3.47 12.25
N LYS A 215 -12.99 3.57 11.77
CA LYS A 215 -13.40 4.66 10.90
C LYS A 215 -13.16 5.93 11.71
N LEU A 216 -12.08 6.65 11.41
CA LEU A 216 -11.82 7.94 12.03
C LEU A 216 -12.96 8.88 11.67
N VAL A 217 -13.80 9.17 12.63
CA VAL A 217 -14.89 10.12 12.48
C VAL A 217 -14.45 11.41 13.17
N CYS A 218 -14.38 12.49 12.42
CA CYS A 218 -14.18 13.81 13.00
C CYS A 218 -15.49 14.32 13.60
N VAL A 219 -15.44 14.69 14.87
CA VAL A 219 -16.57 15.26 15.58
C VAL A 219 -16.22 16.68 16.00
N THR A 220 -17.07 17.66 15.63
CA THR A 220 -16.95 19.00 16.18
C THR A 220 -17.54 18.99 17.59
N VAL A 221 -16.71 19.32 18.58
CA VAL A 221 -17.13 19.42 19.97
C VAL A 221 -18.02 20.64 20.14
N ALA A 222 -19.23 20.44 20.66
CA ALA A 222 -20.17 21.50 20.97
C ALA A 222 -20.20 21.80 22.49
N TYR A 223 -20.72 22.96 22.85
CA TYR A 223 -20.89 23.30 24.26
C TYR A 223 -21.77 22.29 24.98
N GLY A 224 -21.26 21.71 26.06
CA GLY A 224 -21.94 20.65 26.82
C GLY A 224 -21.51 19.24 26.47
N ASP A 225 -20.73 19.04 25.41
CA ASP A 225 -20.17 17.73 25.10
C ASP A 225 -19.14 17.29 26.14
N THR A 226 -19.09 15.97 26.36
CA THR A 226 -18.07 15.32 27.17
C THR A 226 -17.41 14.20 26.41
N LEU A 227 -16.13 13.94 26.67
CA LEU A 227 -15.44 12.80 26.07
C LEU A 227 -16.14 11.47 26.34
N SER A 228 -16.79 11.36 27.49
CA SER A 228 -17.57 10.16 27.85
C SER A 228 -18.82 10.02 27.01
N GLY A 229 -19.51 11.13 26.70
CA GLY A 229 -20.66 11.17 25.81
C GLY A 229 -20.28 10.80 24.39
N ILE A 230 -19.22 11.44 23.87
CA ILE A 230 -18.67 11.16 22.53
C ILE A 230 -18.21 9.70 22.43
N ALA A 231 -17.47 9.20 23.43
CA ALA A 231 -17.02 7.82 23.45
C ALA A 231 -18.16 6.80 23.37
N ARG A 232 -19.26 7.06 24.10
CA ARG A 232 -20.46 6.22 24.07
C ARG A 232 -21.15 6.28 22.70
N LEU A 233 -21.29 7.48 22.12
CA LEU A 233 -21.94 7.68 20.81
C LEU A 233 -21.23 6.93 19.68
N PHE A 234 -19.89 6.86 19.74
CA PHE A 234 -19.06 6.21 18.72
C PHE A 234 -18.53 4.82 19.12
N ASN A 235 -19.10 4.22 20.18
CA ASN A 235 -18.71 2.89 20.69
C ASN A 235 -17.19 2.73 20.87
N THR A 236 -16.56 3.74 21.47
CA THR A 236 -15.12 3.78 21.76
C THR A 236 -14.87 4.11 23.25
N THR A 237 -13.62 4.32 23.64
CA THR A 237 -13.26 4.68 25.01
C THR A 237 -12.70 6.10 25.08
N VAL A 238 -12.88 6.77 26.24
CA VAL A 238 -12.26 8.07 26.51
C VAL A 238 -10.73 8.00 26.31
N SER A 239 -10.09 6.92 26.77
CA SER A 239 -8.65 6.72 26.60
C SER A 239 -8.22 6.65 25.14
N SER A 240 -9.03 6.02 24.25
CA SER A 240 -8.77 5.99 22.81
C SER A 240 -8.86 7.37 22.20
N ILE A 241 -9.89 8.16 22.55
CA ILE A 241 -10.07 9.54 22.07
C ILE A 241 -8.91 10.43 22.53
N VAL A 242 -8.55 10.35 23.80
CA VAL A 242 -7.43 11.12 24.41
C VAL A 242 -6.12 10.82 23.69
N ARG A 243 -5.80 9.53 23.49
CA ARG A 243 -4.58 9.10 22.81
C ARG A 243 -4.54 9.57 21.35
N LEU A 244 -5.65 9.38 20.63
CA LEU A 244 -5.75 9.71 19.20
C LEU A 244 -5.57 11.20 18.95
N ASN A 245 -6.16 12.04 19.80
CA ASN A 245 -6.14 13.51 19.65
C ASN A 245 -5.07 14.19 20.51
N ARG A 246 -4.24 13.44 21.24
CA ARG A 246 -3.21 13.96 22.16
C ARG A 246 -3.76 14.97 23.18
N ILE A 247 -4.95 14.70 23.71
CA ILE A 247 -5.62 15.57 24.69
C ILE A 247 -4.86 15.53 26.01
N ALA A 248 -4.32 16.68 26.42
CA ALA A 248 -3.54 16.78 27.67
C ALA A 248 -4.42 16.66 28.91
N ASN A 249 -5.65 17.16 28.88
CA ASN A 249 -6.60 17.08 30.00
C ASN A 249 -7.98 16.62 29.49
N PRO A 250 -8.38 15.37 29.77
CA PRO A 250 -9.64 14.81 29.29
C PRO A 250 -10.89 15.49 29.84
N ASN A 251 -10.76 16.29 30.92
CA ASN A 251 -11.87 17.04 31.50
C ASN A 251 -12.02 18.45 30.90
N ARG A 252 -11.19 18.82 29.92
CA ARG A 252 -11.23 20.12 29.24
C ARG A 252 -11.14 19.92 27.76
N ILE A 253 -12.28 19.82 27.10
CA ILE A 253 -12.42 19.78 25.64
C ILE A 253 -13.16 21.04 25.20
N TYR A 254 -12.65 21.67 24.13
CA TYR A 254 -13.19 22.93 23.60
C TYR A 254 -13.53 22.72 22.15
#